data_965cf4cf65cafc0f4b01b22ac949a9a4
#
_entry.id   965cf4cf65cafc0f4b01b22ac949a9a4
#
_cell.length_a   1.000
_cell.length_b   1.000
_cell.length_c   1.000
_cell.angle_alpha   90.00
_cell.angle_beta   90.00
_cell.angle_gamma   90.00
#
_symmetry.space_group_name_H-M   'P 1'
#
loop_
_entity.id
_entity.type
_entity.pdbx_description
1 polymer ?
#
loop_
_entity_poly.entity_id
_entity_poly.type
_entity_poly.pdbx_seq_one_letter_code
_entity_poly.pdbx_strand_id
1 'polypeptide(L)'
;MKRLLQGDVGSGKTVVAAVAIYAAYISGYQVALMAPTEVLAEQHFNSIKIFLNNYDIPINLLTSSVSDRESVLQNIDNGSPGLFIGTHALIQEKIQFTNLGLAIIDEQQRFGVEQRKKLINQSGLIPDQLVMTATPIPRTTALSIYGDLE
;
A
#
# COMPACT_ATOMS: atom_id res chain seq x y z
N MET A 1 -9.27 -10.56 -1.56
CA MET A 1 -8.88 -10.51 -2.99
C MET A 1 -7.37 -10.28 -3.08
N LYS A 2 -6.73 -11.03 -3.91
CA LYS A 2 -5.30 -10.85 -4.18
C LYS A 2 -5.11 -10.64 -5.66
N ARG A 3 -4.45 -9.54 -6.04
CA ARG A 3 -4.23 -9.22 -7.45
C ARG A 3 -2.79 -8.80 -7.70
N LEU A 4 -2.30 -9.16 -8.87
CA LEU A 4 -1.01 -8.74 -9.37
C LEU A 4 -1.21 -7.77 -10.52
N LEU A 5 -0.65 -6.57 -10.38
CA LEU A 5 -0.70 -5.54 -11.41
C LEU A 5 0.68 -5.39 -12.03
N GLN A 6 0.82 -5.77 -13.29
CA GLN A 6 2.07 -5.70 -14.03
C GLN A 6 2.00 -4.61 -15.08
N GLY A 7 3.13 -4.00 -15.34
CA GLY A 7 3.25 -3.00 -16.39
C GLY A 7 4.49 -2.14 -16.21
N ASP A 8 4.94 -1.54 -17.30
CA ASP A 8 6.05 -0.61 -17.28
C ASP A 8 5.65 0.71 -16.61
N VAL A 9 6.66 1.53 -16.28
CA VAL A 9 6.44 2.87 -15.78
C VAL A 9 5.56 3.64 -16.77
N GLY A 10 4.51 4.25 -16.27
CA GLY A 10 3.56 4.98 -17.12
C GLY A 10 2.48 4.15 -17.77
N SER A 11 2.36 2.87 -17.43
CA SER A 11 1.37 1.95 -18.02
C SER A 11 -0.03 2.06 -17.41
N GLY A 12 -0.27 3.02 -16.53
CA GLY A 12 -1.58 3.20 -15.91
C GLY A 12 -1.74 2.50 -14.56
N LYS A 13 -0.68 1.91 -14.03
CA LYS A 13 -0.74 1.24 -12.71
C LYS A 13 -1.19 2.19 -11.60
N THR A 14 -0.74 3.44 -11.64
CA THR A 14 -1.10 4.43 -10.63
C THR A 14 -2.58 4.75 -10.67
N VAL A 15 -3.17 4.80 -11.87
CA VAL A 15 -4.61 5.05 -12.02
C VAL A 15 -5.41 3.91 -11.40
N VAL A 16 -5.03 2.67 -11.69
CA VAL A 16 -5.71 1.49 -11.13
C VAL A 16 -5.59 1.48 -9.60
N ALA A 17 -4.39 1.78 -9.09
CA ALA A 17 -4.18 1.88 -7.65
C ALA A 17 -5.05 2.97 -7.03
N ALA A 18 -5.13 4.14 -7.67
CA ALA A 18 -5.95 5.25 -7.18
C ALA A 18 -7.43 4.87 -7.11
N VAL A 19 -7.95 4.16 -8.12
CA VAL A 19 -9.33 3.69 -8.11
C VAL A 19 -9.58 2.72 -6.95
N ALA A 20 -8.66 1.78 -6.74
CA ALA A 20 -8.77 0.81 -5.65
C ALA A 20 -8.72 1.49 -4.28
N ILE A 21 -7.85 2.49 -4.13
CA ILE A 21 -7.74 3.29 -2.90
C ILE A 21 -9.04 4.01 -2.61
N TYR A 22 -9.59 4.67 -3.63
CA TYR A 22 -10.85 5.39 -3.49
C TYR A 22 -11.99 4.47 -3.06
N ALA A 23 -12.11 3.31 -3.71
CA ALA A 23 -13.13 2.33 -3.37
C ALA A 23 -13.03 1.85 -1.92
N ALA A 24 -11.81 1.56 -1.47
CA ALA A 24 -11.61 1.13 -0.08
C ALA A 24 -11.91 2.26 0.91
N TYR A 25 -11.51 3.48 0.58
CA TYR A 25 -11.74 4.64 1.44
C TYR A 25 -13.22 4.92 1.62
N ILE A 26 -14.01 4.96 0.54
CA ILE A 26 -15.45 5.24 0.65
C ILE A 26 -16.19 4.11 1.37
N SER A 27 -15.61 2.94 1.44
CA SER A 27 -16.14 1.82 2.22
C SER A 27 -15.76 1.91 3.70
N GLY A 28 -15.02 2.94 4.10
CA GLY A 28 -14.65 3.19 5.48
C GLY A 28 -13.36 2.53 5.95
N TYR A 29 -12.53 2.04 5.03
CA TYR A 29 -11.33 1.30 5.37
C TYR A 29 -10.07 2.14 5.28
N GLN A 30 -9.04 1.70 6.00
CA GLN A 30 -7.68 2.18 5.83
C GLN A 30 -7.03 1.46 4.66
N VAL A 31 -6.12 2.17 3.97
CA VAL A 31 -5.33 1.62 2.87
C VAL A 31 -3.86 1.84 3.18
N ALA A 32 -3.05 0.80 3.07
CA ALA A 32 -1.60 0.89 3.23
C ALA A 32 -0.93 0.68 1.88
N LEU A 33 0.04 1.52 1.56
CA LEU A 33 0.90 1.35 0.38
C LEU A 33 2.34 1.27 0.85
N MET A 34 2.98 0.14 0.63
CA MET A 34 4.35 -0.11 1.04
C MET A 34 5.29 -0.08 -0.15
N ALA A 35 6.25 0.84 -0.11
CA ALA A 35 7.27 1.00 -1.13
C ALA A 35 8.63 0.49 -0.63
N PRO A 36 9.53 0.08 -1.52
CA PRO A 36 10.84 -0.45 -1.10
C PRO A 36 11.78 0.61 -0.54
N THR A 37 11.63 1.88 -0.93
CA THR A 37 12.48 2.97 -0.46
C THR A 37 11.65 4.20 -0.15
N GLU A 38 12.22 5.11 0.66
CA GLU A 38 11.56 6.38 0.97
C GLU A 38 11.36 7.26 -0.26
N VAL A 39 12.31 7.21 -1.20
CA VAL A 39 12.20 7.97 -2.45
C VAL A 39 10.99 7.50 -3.25
N LEU A 40 10.80 6.18 -3.38
CA LEU A 40 9.64 5.63 -4.06
C LEU A 40 8.35 5.90 -3.32
N ALA A 41 8.38 5.87 -2.00
CA ALA A 41 7.21 6.24 -1.19
C ALA A 41 6.79 7.68 -1.46
N GLU A 42 7.73 8.61 -1.52
CA GLU A 42 7.45 10.00 -1.85
C GLU A 42 6.94 10.17 -3.28
N GLN A 43 7.47 9.42 -4.23
CA GLN A 43 6.98 9.44 -5.61
C GLN A 43 5.53 8.97 -5.69
N HIS A 44 5.19 7.90 -4.99
CA HIS A 44 3.80 7.43 -4.92
C HIS A 44 2.89 8.45 -4.26
N PHE A 45 3.34 9.06 -3.18
CA PHE A 45 2.59 10.11 -2.50
C PHE A 45 2.23 11.24 -3.46
N ASN A 46 3.22 11.75 -4.20
CA ASN A 46 3.00 12.85 -5.13
C ASN A 46 2.10 12.45 -6.29
N SER A 47 2.32 11.27 -6.87
CA SER A 47 1.54 10.79 -8.02
C SER A 47 0.07 10.55 -7.65
N ILE A 48 -0.15 9.86 -6.53
CA ILE A 48 -1.50 9.54 -6.09
C ILE A 48 -2.25 10.80 -5.66
N LYS A 49 -1.56 11.73 -5.03
CA LYS A 49 -2.15 13.00 -4.63
C LYS A 49 -2.70 13.77 -5.83
N ILE A 50 -2.03 13.71 -6.97
CA ILE A 50 -2.51 14.34 -8.21
C ILE A 50 -3.81 13.69 -8.67
N PHE A 51 -3.87 12.35 -8.70
CA PHE A 51 -5.05 11.63 -9.13
C PHE A 51 -6.24 11.81 -8.20
N LEU A 52 -5.99 11.95 -6.90
CA LEU A 52 -7.05 12.04 -5.90
C LEU A 52 -7.30 13.48 -5.42
N ASN A 53 -6.79 14.46 -6.14
CA ASN A 53 -6.85 15.86 -5.73
C ASN A 53 -8.29 16.39 -5.53
N ASN A 54 -9.25 15.89 -6.31
CA ASN A 54 -10.64 16.30 -6.22
C ASN A 54 -11.48 15.46 -5.25
N TYR A 55 -10.85 14.55 -4.54
CA TYR A 55 -11.50 13.66 -3.58
C TYR A 55 -10.88 13.91 -2.21
N ASP A 56 -11.67 14.15 -1.20
CA ASP A 56 -11.19 14.52 0.13
C ASP A 56 -10.64 13.32 0.90
N ILE A 57 -9.72 12.58 0.30
CA ILE A 57 -9.09 11.41 0.93
C ILE A 57 -7.86 11.86 1.69
N PRO A 58 -7.76 11.59 3.00
CA PRO A 58 -6.53 11.84 3.73
C PRO A 58 -5.39 10.95 3.19
N ILE A 59 -4.31 11.58 2.74
CA ILE A 59 -3.13 10.88 2.24
C ILE A 59 -1.96 11.21 3.15
N ASN A 60 -1.42 10.18 3.79
CA ASN A 60 -0.39 10.31 4.81
C ASN A 60 0.90 9.63 4.33
N LEU A 61 2.03 10.32 4.51
CA LEU A 61 3.34 9.77 4.20
C LEU A 61 4.08 9.48 5.50
N LEU A 62 4.56 8.26 5.66
CA LEU A 62 5.32 7.85 6.84
C LEU A 62 6.75 7.48 6.43
N THR A 63 7.65 8.45 6.51
CA THR A 63 9.07 8.28 6.26
C THR A 63 9.87 8.90 7.41
N SER A 64 11.18 8.70 7.41
CA SER A 64 12.03 9.25 8.46
C SER A 64 12.08 10.78 8.47
N SER A 65 11.76 11.43 7.36
CA SER A 65 11.81 12.87 7.21
C SER A 65 10.48 13.58 7.50
N VAL A 66 9.44 12.82 7.82
CA VAL A 66 8.09 13.38 8.05
C VAL A 66 8.01 13.98 9.46
N SER A 67 7.61 15.25 9.55
CA SER A 67 7.52 15.97 10.83
C SER A 67 6.28 15.57 11.64
N ASP A 68 5.20 15.15 11.01
CA ASP A 68 3.93 14.80 11.67
C ASP A 68 3.78 13.29 11.92
N ARG A 69 4.88 12.63 12.21
CA ARG A 69 4.90 11.18 12.37
C ARG A 69 3.90 10.69 13.44
N GLU A 70 3.83 11.38 14.56
CA GLU A 70 2.93 10.98 15.65
C GLU A 70 1.46 11.09 15.26
N SER A 71 1.10 12.15 14.52
CA SER A 71 -0.26 12.33 14.03
C SER A 71 -0.66 11.20 13.09
N VAL A 72 0.24 10.82 12.18
CA VAL A 72 0.01 9.71 11.26
C VAL A 72 -0.18 8.39 12.03
N LEU A 73 0.68 8.14 13.02
CA LEU A 73 0.59 6.92 13.83
C LEU A 73 -0.70 6.86 14.63
N GLN A 74 -1.18 7.98 15.15
CA GLN A 74 -2.45 8.04 15.85
C GLN A 74 -3.62 7.70 14.92
N ASN A 75 -3.60 8.22 13.70
CA ASN A 75 -4.64 7.94 12.72
C ASN A 75 -4.66 6.46 12.34
N ILE A 76 -3.51 5.84 12.24
CA ILE A 76 -3.40 4.39 11.99
C ILE A 76 -4.03 3.62 13.14
N ASP A 77 -3.66 3.97 14.35
CA ASP A 77 -4.11 3.27 15.56
C ASP A 77 -5.62 3.44 15.78
N ASN A 78 -6.15 4.60 15.47
CA ASN A 78 -7.57 4.91 15.62
C ASN A 78 -8.46 4.27 14.56
N GLY A 79 -7.88 3.66 13.53
CA GLY A 79 -8.66 3.09 12.42
C GLY A 79 -9.25 4.14 11.51
N SER A 80 -8.75 5.36 11.51
CA SER A 80 -9.24 6.44 10.66
C SER A 80 -9.06 6.10 9.20
N PRO A 81 -10.13 6.16 8.37
CA PRO A 81 -10.00 5.87 6.95
C PRO A 81 -9.04 6.82 6.26
N GLY A 82 -8.29 6.31 5.31
CA GLY A 82 -7.31 7.10 4.56
C GLY A 82 -6.25 6.22 3.96
N LEU A 83 -5.33 6.86 3.24
CA LEU A 83 -4.18 6.21 2.63
C LEU A 83 -2.93 6.51 3.44
N PHE A 84 -2.18 5.46 3.75
CA PHE A 84 -0.93 5.56 4.49
C PHE A 84 0.18 4.96 3.63
N ILE A 85 1.13 5.81 3.22
CA ILE A 85 2.22 5.43 2.33
C ILE A 85 3.52 5.43 3.13
N GLY A 86 4.29 4.37 3.01
CA GLY A 86 5.58 4.29 3.68
C GLY A 86 6.42 3.14 3.15
N THR A 87 7.50 2.87 3.87
CA THR A 87 8.39 1.76 3.59
C THR A 87 8.13 0.64 4.60
N HIS A 88 9.12 -0.17 4.89
CA HIS A 88 9.00 -1.21 5.91
C HIS A 88 8.66 -0.63 7.30
N ALA A 89 8.70 0.69 7.48
CA ALA A 89 8.19 1.31 8.71
C ALA A 89 6.73 0.96 8.97
N LEU A 90 5.94 0.68 7.93
CA LEU A 90 4.54 0.30 8.08
C LEU A 90 4.34 -1.07 8.72
N ILE A 91 5.40 -1.88 8.81
CA ILE A 91 5.33 -3.23 9.39
C ILE A 91 6.07 -3.33 10.72
N GLN A 92 6.47 -2.20 11.31
CA GLN A 92 7.10 -2.21 12.64
C GLN A 92 6.07 -2.59 13.71
N GLU A 93 6.53 -3.20 14.79
CA GLU A 93 5.65 -3.74 15.84
C GLU A 93 4.75 -2.67 16.49
N LYS A 94 5.21 -1.41 16.53
CA LYS A 94 4.45 -0.32 17.12
C LYS A 94 3.30 0.16 16.26
N ILE A 95 3.28 -0.22 14.99
CA ILE A 95 2.27 0.20 14.04
C ILE A 95 1.29 -0.94 13.84
N GLN A 96 0.03 -0.66 14.13
CA GLN A 96 -1.01 -1.67 13.99
C GLN A 96 -2.25 -1.05 13.38
N PHE A 97 -2.54 -1.43 12.14
CA PHE A 97 -3.76 -1.00 11.48
C PHE A 97 -4.94 -1.73 12.11
N THR A 98 -5.93 -0.98 12.53
CA THR A 98 -7.12 -1.55 13.17
C THR A 98 -8.26 -1.79 12.20
N ASN A 99 -8.19 -1.20 10.99
CA ASN A 99 -9.26 -1.33 10.00
C ASN A 99 -8.70 -1.34 8.57
N LEU A 100 -7.65 -2.13 8.33
CA LEU A 100 -7.00 -2.21 7.03
C LEU A 100 -7.84 -3.02 6.05
N GLY A 101 -8.32 -2.38 4.98
CA GLY A 101 -9.11 -3.04 3.95
C GLY A 101 -8.37 -3.30 2.66
N LEU A 102 -7.28 -2.58 2.39
CA LEU A 102 -6.48 -2.74 1.19
C LEU A 102 -5.01 -2.55 1.50
N ALA A 103 -4.19 -3.49 1.08
CA ALA A 103 -2.73 -3.40 1.17
C ALA A 103 -2.16 -3.40 -0.24
N ILE A 104 -1.44 -2.33 -0.59
CA ILE A 104 -0.77 -2.18 -1.88
C ILE A 104 0.73 -2.34 -1.65
N ILE A 105 1.35 -3.24 -2.40
CA ILE A 105 2.76 -3.54 -2.25
C ILE A 105 3.46 -3.25 -3.57
N ASP A 106 4.40 -2.32 -3.55
CA ASP A 106 5.25 -2.02 -4.69
C ASP A 106 6.49 -2.90 -4.62
N GLU A 107 6.63 -3.78 -5.58
CA GLU A 107 7.73 -4.74 -5.63
C GLU A 107 8.74 -4.44 -6.72
N GLN A 108 9.10 -3.18 -6.91
CA GLN A 108 10.24 -2.85 -7.78
C GLN A 108 11.54 -3.47 -7.25
N GLN A 109 11.61 -3.68 -5.94
CA GLN A 109 12.61 -4.52 -5.32
C GLN A 109 11.90 -5.57 -4.47
N ARG A 110 12.57 -6.68 -4.20
CA ARG A 110 11.96 -7.82 -3.52
C ARG A 110 11.71 -7.53 -2.04
N PHE A 111 10.45 -7.41 -1.67
CA PHE A 111 10.08 -7.64 -0.29
C PHE A 111 10.04 -9.14 -0.03
N GLY A 112 10.52 -9.57 1.12
CA GLY A 112 10.38 -10.95 1.53
C GLY A 112 8.92 -11.32 1.81
N VAL A 113 8.62 -12.58 1.69
CA VAL A 113 7.28 -13.11 1.99
C VAL A 113 6.87 -12.75 3.43
N GLU A 114 7.81 -12.80 4.36
CA GLU A 114 7.56 -12.48 5.76
C GLU A 114 7.14 -11.02 5.96
N GLN A 115 7.73 -10.09 5.23
CA GLN A 115 7.41 -8.68 5.32
C GLN A 115 5.98 -8.41 4.84
N ARG A 116 5.56 -9.06 3.75
CA ARG A 116 4.20 -8.94 3.26
C ARG A 116 3.20 -9.53 4.25
N LYS A 117 3.51 -10.69 4.82
CA LYS A 117 2.66 -11.32 5.83
C LYS A 117 2.50 -10.43 7.05
N LYS A 118 3.57 -9.77 7.50
CA LYS A 118 3.49 -8.85 8.63
C LYS A 118 2.52 -7.71 8.37
N LEU A 119 2.57 -7.11 7.17
CA LEU A 119 1.65 -6.03 6.83
C LEU A 119 0.19 -6.52 6.85
N ILE A 120 -0.06 -7.67 6.27
CA ILE A 120 -1.41 -8.22 6.18
C ILE A 120 -1.94 -8.62 7.55
N ASN A 121 -1.08 -9.18 8.40
CA ASN A 121 -1.47 -9.71 9.70
C ASN A 121 -1.54 -8.65 10.80
N GLN A 122 -1.18 -7.40 10.51
CA GLN A 122 -1.28 -6.31 11.49
C GLN A 122 -2.71 -5.94 11.84
N SER A 123 -3.65 -6.28 10.98
CA SER A 123 -5.06 -6.04 11.21
C SER A 123 -5.78 -7.33 11.59
N GLY A 124 -6.82 -7.25 12.41
CA GLY A 124 -7.70 -8.38 12.68
C GLY A 124 -8.56 -8.77 11.48
N LEU A 125 -8.59 -7.93 10.45
CA LEU A 125 -9.29 -8.18 9.19
C LEU A 125 -8.33 -8.76 8.17
N ILE A 126 -8.88 -9.45 7.17
CA ILE A 126 -8.09 -9.90 6.03
C ILE A 126 -8.24 -8.84 4.92
N PRO A 127 -7.23 -8.01 4.69
CA PRO A 127 -7.34 -6.97 3.67
C PRO A 127 -7.23 -7.53 2.26
N ASP A 128 -7.81 -6.83 1.31
CA ASP A 128 -7.51 -7.06 -0.10
C ASP A 128 -6.06 -6.69 -0.37
N GLN A 129 -5.45 -7.36 -1.32
CA GLN A 129 -4.04 -7.16 -1.66
C GLN A 129 -3.88 -6.81 -3.13
N LEU A 130 -3.04 -5.82 -3.39
CA LEU A 130 -2.65 -5.42 -4.73
C LEU A 130 -1.13 -5.35 -4.79
N VAL A 131 -0.52 -6.19 -5.59
CA VAL A 131 0.92 -6.19 -5.79
C VAL A 131 1.22 -5.56 -7.13
N MET A 132 2.02 -4.49 -7.13
CA MET A 132 2.44 -3.78 -8.34
C MET A 132 3.87 -4.13 -8.68
N THR A 133 4.15 -4.44 -9.93
CA THR A 133 5.50 -4.68 -10.40
C THR A 133 5.69 -4.11 -11.79
N ALA A 134 6.86 -3.49 -12.01
CA ALA A 134 7.24 -2.98 -13.32
C ALA A 134 7.85 -4.07 -14.20
N THR A 135 8.37 -5.14 -13.60
CA THR A 135 9.05 -6.21 -14.32
C THR A 135 8.08 -7.36 -14.58
N PRO A 136 7.87 -7.77 -15.85
CA PRO A 136 7.04 -8.93 -16.12
C PRO A 136 7.58 -10.18 -15.43
N ILE A 137 6.70 -10.89 -14.75
CA ILE A 137 7.05 -12.13 -14.05
C ILE A 137 6.36 -13.29 -14.77
N PRO A 138 7.11 -14.35 -15.18
CA PRO A 138 6.47 -15.53 -15.76
C PRO A 138 5.39 -16.09 -14.83
N ARG A 139 4.32 -16.59 -15.40
CA ARG A 139 3.18 -17.07 -14.61
C ARG A 139 3.58 -18.11 -13.56
N THR A 140 4.44 -19.07 -13.94
CA THR A 140 4.90 -20.08 -13.01
C THR A 140 5.68 -19.48 -11.85
N THR A 141 6.53 -18.50 -12.12
CA THR A 141 7.28 -17.80 -11.08
C THR A 141 6.34 -16.99 -10.18
N ALA A 142 5.36 -16.32 -10.77
CA ALA A 142 4.38 -15.55 -10.00
C ALA A 142 3.58 -16.46 -9.07
N LEU A 143 3.17 -17.63 -9.54
CA LEU A 143 2.41 -18.57 -8.72
C LEU A 143 3.25 -19.13 -7.57
N SER A 144 4.55 -19.33 -7.78
CA SER A 144 5.43 -19.84 -6.71
C SER A 144 5.78 -18.77 -5.68
N ILE A 145 5.83 -17.49 -6.07
CA ILE A 145 6.20 -16.38 -5.19
C ILE A 145 4.97 -15.84 -4.45
N TYR A 146 3.87 -15.65 -5.16
CA TYR A 146 2.68 -14.96 -4.63
C TYR A 146 1.56 -15.91 -4.25
N GLY A 147 1.70 -17.20 -4.52
CA GLY A 147 0.67 -18.17 -4.22
C GLY A 147 -0.54 -18.04 -5.14
N ASP A 148 -1.71 -18.05 -4.55
CA ASP A 148 -3.00 -18.08 -5.27
C ASP A 148 -3.50 -16.67 -5.64
N LEU A 149 -2.68 -15.91 -6.36
CA LEU A 149 -3.10 -14.60 -6.88
C LEU A 149 -4.14 -14.76 -7.99
N GLU A 150 -5.10 -13.89 -8.00
CA GLU A 150 -6.10 -13.79 -9.07
C GLU A 150 -5.64 -12.91 -10.21
#